data_6f1cb68277875f6861bf0b2ea4492f49
#
_entry.id   6f1cb68277875f6861bf0b2ea4492f49
#
_cell.length_a   1.000
_cell.length_b   1.000
_cell.length_c   1.000
_cell.angle_alpha   90.00
_cell.angle_beta   90.00
_cell.angle_gamma   90.00
#
_symmetry.space_group_name_H-M   'P 1'
#
loop_
_entity.id
_entity.type
_entity.pdbx_description
1 polymer ?
#
loop_
_entity_poly.entity_id
_entity_poly.type
_entity_poly.pdbx_seq_one_letter_code
_entity_poly.pdbx_strand_id
1 'polypeptide(L)'
;FGCLSNVLEENDPLSMADGWETRRRRKPGNDWGIIALSSPAKVHEIVIDTKFFKGNFPDTFSISSTNITEPDDDALIEKSKTWDLLIEGKKLGMNQIHVFNKTNLLHNDSITHIRIDIFPDGGIARLK
;
A
#
# COMPACT_ATOMS: atom_id res chain seq x y z
N PHE A 1 7.99 9.76 12.32
CA PHE A 1 7.13 9.23 11.26
C PHE A 1 6.62 7.84 11.66
N GLY A 2 5.38 7.51 11.30
CA GLY A 2 4.78 6.22 11.63
C GLY A 2 5.36 5.08 10.78
N CYS A 3 5.27 3.86 11.33
CA CYS A 3 5.72 2.65 10.66
C CYS A 3 4.69 2.12 9.66
N LEU A 4 5.14 1.39 8.64
CA LEU A 4 4.24 0.76 7.66
C LEU A 4 3.19 -0.13 8.34
N SER A 5 3.55 -0.89 9.37
CA SER A 5 2.62 -1.77 10.08
C SER A 5 1.41 -1.04 10.69
N ASN A 6 1.53 0.25 10.97
CA ASN A 6 0.43 1.02 11.54
C ASN A 6 -0.80 1.05 10.64
N VAL A 7 -0.61 1.01 9.31
CA VAL A 7 -1.73 1.06 8.37
C VAL A 7 -2.61 -0.18 8.41
N LEU A 8 -2.15 -1.26 9.02
CA LEU A 8 -2.86 -2.53 9.14
C LEU A 8 -3.69 -2.65 10.42
N GLU A 9 -3.63 -1.64 11.30
CA GLU A 9 -4.42 -1.63 12.53
C GLU A 9 -5.92 -1.58 12.21
N GLU A 10 -6.71 -2.28 13.01
CA GLU A 10 -8.16 -2.40 12.77
C GLU A 10 -8.94 -1.17 13.24
N ASN A 11 -8.41 -0.45 14.22
CA ASN A 11 -9.06 0.74 14.77
C ASN A 11 -8.98 1.94 13.83
N ASP A 12 -9.88 2.90 14.01
CA ASP A 12 -9.79 4.17 13.30
C ASP A 12 -8.52 4.93 13.71
N PRO A 13 -7.86 5.61 12.76
CA PRO A 13 -6.66 6.38 13.09
C PRO A 13 -7.02 7.57 14.00
N LEU A 14 -6.15 7.84 14.96
CA LEU A 14 -6.32 8.93 15.93
C LEU A 14 -5.54 10.18 15.55
N SER A 15 -4.47 10.04 14.76
CA SER A 15 -3.61 11.13 14.33
C SER A 15 -2.74 10.68 13.16
N MET A 16 -1.94 11.60 12.58
CA MET A 16 -0.94 11.25 11.56
C MET A 16 0.09 10.24 12.07
N ALA A 17 0.45 10.31 13.36
CA ALA A 17 1.43 9.39 13.93
C ALA A 17 0.95 7.94 13.96
N ASP A 18 -0.35 7.73 13.80
CA ASP A 18 -1.01 6.43 13.81
C ASP A 18 -1.04 5.76 12.43
N GLY A 19 -0.44 6.38 11.43
CA GLY A 19 -0.35 5.87 10.07
C GLY A 19 1.11 5.62 9.65
N TRP A 20 1.29 5.47 8.36
CA TRP A 20 2.60 5.34 7.72
C TRP A 20 2.87 6.62 6.94
N GLU A 21 3.96 7.31 7.29
CA GLU A 21 4.37 8.54 6.63
C GLU A 21 5.84 8.46 6.25
N THR A 22 6.16 8.80 5.01
CA THR A 22 7.52 8.87 4.52
C THR A 22 7.96 10.33 4.40
N ARG A 23 9.27 10.54 4.39
CA ARG A 23 9.85 11.88 4.21
C ARG A 23 9.61 12.39 2.80
N ARG A 24 9.46 13.69 2.67
CA ARG A 24 9.38 14.32 1.36
C ARG A 24 10.64 14.01 0.54
N ARG A 25 10.44 13.42 -0.63
CA ARG A 25 11.52 13.11 -1.56
C ARG A 25 11.98 14.37 -2.28
N ARG A 26 13.28 14.51 -2.34
CA ARG A 26 13.93 15.58 -3.10
C ARG A 26 14.70 15.04 -4.30
N LYS A 27 14.58 13.73 -4.55
CA LYS A 27 15.21 12.99 -5.65
C LYS A 27 14.13 12.24 -6.43
N PRO A 28 14.35 11.92 -7.71
CA PRO A 28 13.42 11.07 -8.47
C PRO A 28 13.20 9.73 -7.78
N GLY A 29 12.02 9.15 -7.98
CA GLY A 29 11.64 7.85 -7.42
C GLY A 29 10.36 7.93 -6.60
N ASN A 30 10.07 6.86 -5.90
CA ASN A 30 8.89 6.75 -5.05
C ASN A 30 9.22 5.91 -3.81
N ASP A 31 8.36 5.99 -2.81
CA ASP A 31 8.46 5.15 -1.63
C ASP A 31 7.56 3.92 -1.78
N TRP A 32 7.90 2.87 -1.06
CA TRP A 32 7.22 1.58 -1.16
C TRP A 32 7.34 0.78 0.12
N GLY A 33 6.50 -0.24 0.24
CA GLY A 33 6.59 -1.20 1.33
C GLY A 33 6.01 -2.54 0.93
N ILE A 34 6.47 -3.60 1.57
CA ILE A 34 6.01 -4.97 1.32
C ILE A 34 5.29 -5.49 2.55
N ILE A 35 4.14 -6.12 2.33
CA ILE A 35 3.32 -6.70 3.38
C ILE A 35 3.08 -8.17 3.05
N ALA A 36 3.38 -9.04 4.02
CA ALA A 36 3.04 -10.45 3.96
C ALA A 36 1.66 -10.68 4.58
N LEU A 37 0.80 -11.39 3.89
CA LEU A 37 -0.50 -11.79 4.44
C LEU A 37 -0.31 -12.96 5.40
N SER A 38 -1.18 -13.07 6.40
CA SER A 38 -1.13 -14.17 7.37
C SER A 38 -1.44 -15.54 6.75
N SER A 39 -2.18 -15.54 5.64
CA SER A 39 -2.49 -16.73 4.85
C SER A 39 -2.79 -16.31 3.42
N PRO A 40 -2.67 -17.24 2.42
CA PRO A 40 -3.04 -16.92 1.05
C PRO A 40 -4.50 -16.47 0.97
N ALA A 41 -4.76 -15.43 0.17
CA ALA A 41 -6.10 -14.86 0.04
C ALA A 41 -6.32 -14.25 -1.35
N LYS A 42 -7.59 -14.13 -1.72
CA LYS A 42 -8.01 -13.37 -2.90
C LYS A 42 -8.51 -12.00 -2.43
N VAL A 43 -8.07 -10.95 -3.09
CA VAL A 43 -8.48 -9.58 -2.76
C VAL A 43 -9.77 -9.26 -3.50
N HIS A 44 -10.75 -8.73 -2.79
CA HIS A 44 -12.04 -8.31 -3.35
C HIS A 44 -12.21 -6.79 -3.32
N GLU A 45 -11.55 -6.13 -2.39
CA GLU A 45 -11.65 -4.69 -2.17
C GLU A 45 -10.36 -4.19 -1.56
N ILE A 46 -9.98 -2.96 -1.93
CA ILE A 46 -8.85 -2.26 -1.32
C ILE A 46 -9.36 -0.93 -0.80
N VAL A 47 -9.04 -0.61 0.44
CA VAL A 47 -9.37 0.67 1.06
C VAL A 47 -8.07 1.38 1.42
N ILE A 48 -7.92 2.62 0.94
CA ILE A 48 -6.81 3.51 1.30
C ILE A 48 -7.40 4.71 2.02
N ASP A 49 -7.04 4.86 3.29
CA ASP A 49 -7.49 5.97 4.13
C ASP A 49 -6.35 6.97 4.30
N THR A 50 -6.57 8.21 3.88
CA THR A 50 -5.62 9.32 4.05
C THR A 50 -6.06 10.28 5.16
N LYS A 51 -6.93 9.84 6.08
CA LYS A 51 -7.39 10.67 7.20
C LYS A 51 -6.22 11.33 7.92
N PHE A 52 -6.35 12.61 8.23
CA PHE A 52 -5.34 13.50 8.81
C PHE A 52 -4.24 13.96 7.84
N PHE A 53 -4.06 13.33 6.70
CA PHE A 53 -3.06 13.74 5.71
C PHE A 53 -3.70 14.71 4.72
N LYS A 54 -3.51 16.01 4.95
CA LYS A 54 -4.16 17.08 4.17
C LYS A 54 -3.28 17.66 3.08
N GLY A 55 -1.97 17.77 3.32
CA GLY A 55 -1.02 18.27 2.33
C GLY A 55 0.10 17.30 2.04
N ASN A 56 0.23 16.26 2.82
CA ASN A 56 1.32 15.28 2.80
C ASN A 56 0.82 13.86 2.50
N PHE A 57 -0.21 13.74 1.69
CA PHE A 57 -0.68 12.45 1.17
C PHE A 57 -0.03 12.17 -0.19
N PRO A 58 0.09 10.89 -0.61
CA PRO A 58 0.62 10.57 -1.92
C PRO A 58 -0.31 11.04 -3.04
N ASP A 59 0.25 11.44 -4.18
CA ASP A 59 -0.53 11.81 -5.36
C ASP A 59 -1.25 10.59 -5.93
N THR A 60 -0.51 9.49 -6.11
CA THR A 60 -1.04 8.22 -6.62
C THR A 60 -0.43 7.04 -5.87
N PHE A 61 -1.03 5.87 -6.06
CA PHE A 61 -0.47 4.62 -5.57
C PHE A 61 -0.71 3.49 -6.56
N SER A 62 0.08 2.44 -6.43
CA SER A 62 -0.18 1.15 -7.08
C SER A 62 0.13 0.03 -6.11
N ILE A 63 -0.46 -1.14 -6.32
CA ILE A 63 -0.16 -2.34 -5.55
C ILE A 63 0.12 -3.46 -6.52
N SER A 64 1.24 -4.14 -6.33
CA SER A 64 1.59 -5.39 -6.99
C SER A 64 1.54 -6.54 -6.00
N SER A 65 1.43 -7.75 -6.49
CA SER A 65 1.18 -8.92 -5.67
C SER A 65 1.85 -10.16 -6.23
N THR A 66 2.05 -11.14 -5.35
CA THR A 66 2.59 -12.44 -5.73
C THR A 66 2.09 -13.53 -4.80
N ASN A 67 2.23 -14.77 -5.25
CA ASN A 67 1.99 -15.95 -4.43
C ASN A 67 3.30 -16.71 -4.28
N ILE A 68 3.84 -16.76 -3.06
CA ILE A 68 5.11 -17.41 -2.73
C ILE A 68 4.85 -18.41 -1.62
N THR A 69 5.21 -19.68 -1.86
CA THR A 69 5.08 -20.73 -0.83
C THR A 69 6.28 -20.76 0.12
N GLU A 70 7.46 -20.44 -0.39
CA GLU A 70 8.70 -20.42 0.38
C GLU A 70 9.43 -19.09 0.12
N PRO A 71 9.08 -18.03 0.88
CA PRO A 71 9.70 -16.72 0.66
C PRO A 71 11.17 -16.72 1.02
N ASP A 72 11.98 -16.14 0.14
CA ASP A 72 13.39 -15.84 0.38
C ASP A 72 13.49 -14.33 0.68
N ASP A 73 13.65 -13.98 1.94
CA ASP A 73 13.67 -12.60 2.38
C ASP A 73 14.80 -11.79 1.73
N ASP A 74 15.94 -12.44 1.45
CA ASP A 74 17.08 -11.75 0.81
C ASP A 74 16.78 -11.34 -0.63
N ALA A 75 15.93 -12.09 -1.34
CA ALA A 75 15.57 -11.83 -2.72
C ALA A 75 14.22 -11.11 -2.86
N LEU A 76 13.46 -10.96 -1.79
CA LEU A 76 12.07 -10.48 -1.83
C LEU A 76 11.95 -9.10 -2.44
N ILE A 77 12.80 -8.16 -2.03
CA ILE A 77 12.77 -6.77 -2.51
C ILE A 77 13.02 -6.71 -4.01
N GLU A 78 14.07 -7.39 -4.50
CA GLU A 78 14.39 -7.40 -5.93
C GLU A 78 13.27 -8.04 -6.75
N LYS A 79 12.76 -9.19 -6.30
CA LYS A 79 11.68 -9.89 -6.99
C LYS A 79 10.38 -9.09 -6.99
N SER A 80 10.12 -8.29 -5.96
CA SER A 80 8.91 -7.49 -5.86
C SER A 80 8.77 -6.47 -6.97
N LYS A 81 9.88 -6.05 -7.58
CA LYS A 81 9.88 -5.11 -8.70
C LYS A 81 9.24 -5.68 -9.96
N THR A 82 9.12 -7.00 -10.03
CA THR A 82 8.54 -7.72 -11.18
C THR A 82 7.21 -8.40 -10.89
N TRP A 83 6.65 -8.20 -9.69
CA TRP A 83 5.35 -8.78 -9.35
C TRP A 83 4.24 -8.18 -10.21
N ASP A 84 3.20 -8.97 -10.44
CA ASP A 84 2.04 -8.53 -11.23
C ASP A 84 1.28 -7.43 -10.51
N LEU A 85 0.85 -6.42 -11.26
CA LEU A 85 0.01 -5.36 -10.72
C LEU A 85 -1.36 -5.91 -10.32
N LEU A 86 -1.79 -5.59 -9.10
CA LEU A 86 -3.13 -5.86 -8.61
C LEU A 86 -4.03 -4.65 -8.84
N ILE A 87 -3.50 -3.45 -8.62
CA ILE A 87 -4.19 -2.20 -8.93
C ILE A 87 -3.15 -1.17 -9.38
N GLU A 88 -3.49 -0.38 -10.39
CA GLU A 88 -2.55 0.50 -11.07
C GLU A 88 -2.94 1.96 -10.92
N GLY A 89 -1.94 2.81 -10.56
CA GLY A 89 -1.95 4.24 -10.78
C GLY A 89 -3.20 5.00 -10.34
N LYS A 90 -3.77 4.69 -9.19
CA LYS A 90 -4.97 5.37 -8.72
C LYS A 90 -4.63 6.64 -7.94
N LYS A 91 -5.39 7.68 -8.22
CA LYS A 91 -5.29 8.98 -7.57
C LYS A 91 -5.78 8.91 -6.13
N LEU A 92 -5.08 9.60 -5.23
CA LEU A 92 -5.50 9.78 -3.85
C LEU A 92 -5.86 11.25 -3.61
N GLY A 93 -6.74 11.49 -2.64
CA GLY A 93 -7.11 12.82 -2.20
C GLY A 93 -6.79 13.01 -0.73
N MET A 94 -6.87 14.26 -0.26
CA MET A 94 -6.55 14.59 1.11
C MET A 94 -7.66 14.16 2.08
N ASN A 95 -7.23 13.65 3.25
CA ASN A 95 -8.09 13.43 4.41
C ASN A 95 -9.42 12.73 4.06
N GLN A 96 -9.33 11.61 3.33
CA GLN A 96 -10.52 10.87 2.90
C GLN A 96 -10.26 9.37 2.78
N ILE A 97 -11.36 8.61 2.73
CA ILE A 97 -11.34 7.17 2.53
C ILE A 97 -11.59 6.88 1.05
N HIS A 98 -10.72 6.08 0.46
CA HIS A 98 -10.81 5.65 -0.94
C HIS A 98 -11.13 4.16 -0.98
N VAL A 99 -12.19 3.78 -1.69
CA VAL A 99 -12.61 2.38 -1.83
C VAL A 99 -12.48 1.96 -3.28
N PHE A 100 -11.75 0.87 -3.51
CA PHE A 100 -11.55 0.28 -4.83
C PHE A 100 -12.11 -1.14 -4.81
N ASN A 101 -13.09 -1.40 -5.66
CA ASN A 101 -13.76 -2.69 -5.71
C ASN A 101 -13.17 -3.60 -6.79
N LYS A 102 -13.77 -4.77 -6.99
CA LYS A 102 -13.29 -5.76 -7.98
C LYS A 102 -13.08 -5.20 -9.38
N THR A 103 -13.88 -4.22 -9.80
CA THR A 103 -13.76 -3.66 -11.16
C THR A 103 -12.48 -2.84 -11.35
N ASN A 104 -11.86 -2.41 -10.25
CA ASN A 104 -10.58 -1.69 -10.26
C ASN A 104 -9.38 -2.63 -10.21
N LEU A 105 -9.57 -3.90 -9.86
CA LEU A 105 -8.50 -4.88 -9.71
C LEU A 105 -8.18 -5.54 -11.03
N LEU A 106 -6.88 -5.77 -11.29
CA LEU A 106 -6.39 -6.31 -12.55
C LEU A 106 -6.42 -7.84 -12.61
N HIS A 107 -6.51 -8.50 -11.46
CA HIS A 107 -6.66 -9.97 -11.39
C HIS A 107 -7.34 -10.39 -10.08
N ASN A 108 -7.69 -11.67 -9.99
CA ASN A 108 -8.36 -12.27 -8.84
C ASN A 108 -7.61 -13.52 -8.36
N ASP A 109 -6.29 -13.53 -8.51
CA ASP A 109 -5.47 -14.65 -8.09
C ASP A 109 -5.30 -14.67 -6.58
N SER A 110 -5.08 -15.87 -6.03
CA SER A 110 -4.69 -16.01 -4.63
C SER A 110 -3.26 -15.45 -4.43
N ILE A 111 -3.07 -14.62 -3.43
CA ILE A 111 -1.79 -13.95 -3.16
C ILE A 111 -1.35 -14.16 -1.73
N THR A 112 -0.05 -14.06 -1.50
CA THR A 112 0.58 -14.14 -0.17
C THR A 112 1.26 -12.85 0.24
N HIS A 113 1.69 -12.04 -0.73
CA HIS A 113 2.43 -10.80 -0.49
C HIS A 113 1.92 -9.70 -1.40
N ILE A 114 1.96 -8.48 -0.90
CA ILE A 114 1.73 -7.28 -1.69
C ILE A 114 2.92 -6.32 -1.53
N ARG A 115 3.14 -5.52 -2.56
CA ARG A 115 4.01 -4.35 -2.52
C ARG A 115 3.15 -3.14 -2.85
N ILE A 116 3.10 -2.19 -1.92
CA ILE A 116 2.47 -0.89 -2.18
C ILE A 116 3.53 0.12 -2.58
N ASP A 117 3.32 0.77 -3.71
CA ASP A 117 4.14 1.89 -4.17
C ASP A 117 3.32 3.16 -4.07
N ILE A 118 3.87 4.18 -3.42
CA ILE A 118 3.26 5.50 -3.31
C ILE A 118 4.10 6.51 -4.07
N PHE A 119 3.44 7.46 -4.73
CA PHE A 119 4.10 8.40 -5.64
C PHE A 119 3.77 9.84 -5.28
N PRO A 120 4.78 10.68 -5.04
CA PRO A 120 6.19 10.31 -4.84
C PRO A 120 6.47 9.84 -3.42
N ASP A 121 5.73 10.35 -2.45
CA ASP A 121 5.91 10.13 -1.01
C ASP A 121 4.62 10.51 -0.28
N GLY A 122 4.62 10.47 1.03
CA GLY A 122 3.54 11.00 1.84
C GLY A 122 3.05 10.03 2.90
N GLY A 123 1.81 10.26 3.35
CA GLY A 123 1.22 9.52 4.44
C GLY A 123 -0.09 8.84 4.09
N ILE A 124 -0.26 7.64 4.62
CA ILE A 124 -1.47 6.83 4.57
C ILE A 124 -1.83 6.45 6.00
N ALA A 125 -3.09 6.66 6.39
CA ALA A 125 -3.54 6.32 7.73
C ALA A 125 -3.86 4.83 7.85
N ARG A 126 -4.56 4.26 6.87
CA ARG A 126 -4.93 2.83 6.88
C ARG A 126 -4.95 2.25 5.46
N LEU A 127 -4.61 0.97 5.40
CA LEU A 127 -4.73 0.12 4.21
C LEU A 127 -5.53 -1.12 4.62
N LYS A 128 -6.67 -1.32 3.97
CA LYS A 128 -7.54 -2.47 4.23
C LYS A 128 -7.87 -3.22 2.95
#